data_13ebf4465ebaf08529198ccb010c8dd7
#
_entry.id   13ebf4465ebaf08529198ccb010c8dd7
#
_cell.length_a   1.000
_cell.length_b   1.000
_cell.length_c   1.000
_cell.angle_alpha   90.00
_cell.angle_beta   90.00
_cell.angle_gamma   90.00
#
_symmetry.space_group_name_H-M   'P 1'
#
loop_
_entity.id
_entity.type
_entity.pdbx_description
1 polymer ?
#
loop_
_entity_poly.entity_id
_entity_poly.type
_entity_poly.pdbx_seq_one_letter_code
_entity_poly.pdbx_strand_id
1 'polypeptide(L)'
;MKTLADVTIVCASKYFDANQMVKIFNKGFVHMGENRVDVLLQKKKELNDYPLVWHFIGHLQRNKVDLIIQEIDVLHSLDSLDLALKIQAHRSKPLDVFIQVNATGEPQKYGIDIEKVSSFYEELKKYDKIKVLGLMTMG
;
A
#
# COMPACT_ATOMS: atom_id res chain seq x y z
N MET A 1 -14.66 22.30 -3.45
CA MET A 1 -13.21 22.09 -3.77
C MET A 1 -12.50 21.52 -2.55
N LYS A 2 -11.69 20.45 -2.74
CA LYS A 2 -10.88 19.92 -1.66
C LYS A 2 -9.65 20.80 -1.42
N THR A 3 -9.27 20.94 -0.16
CA THR A 3 -8.05 21.64 0.25
C THR A 3 -6.97 20.62 0.64
N LEU A 4 -5.76 21.07 0.91
CA LEU A 4 -4.70 20.19 1.40
C LEU A 4 -5.07 19.50 2.72
N ALA A 5 -5.95 20.11 3.52
CA ALA A 5 -6.42 19.50 4.77
C ALA A 5 -7.28 18.24 4.52
N ASP A 6 -7.87 18.11 3.33
CA ASP A 6 -8.68 16.96 2.95
C ASP A 6 -7.88 15.84 2.31
N VAL A 7 -6.56 16.02 2.17
CA VAL A 7 -5.68 15.09 1.45
C VAL A 7 -4.65 14.52 2.41
N THR A 8 -4.47 13.21 2.37
CA THR A 8 -3.38 12.55 3.08
C THR A 8 -2.14 12.57 2.21
N ILE A 9 -1.06 13.15 2.74
CA ILE A 9 0.23 13.19 2.05
C ILE A 9 1.06 12.00 2.52
N VAL A 10 1.45 11.14 1.59
CA VAL A 10 2.33 10.01 1.86
C VAL A 10 3.70 10.35 1.30
N CYS A 11 4.70 10.38 2.19
CA CYS A 11 6.08 10.59 1.78
C CYS A 11 6.60 9.35 1.06
N ALA A 12 7.09 9.50 -0.17
CA ALA A 12 7.75 8.41 -0.88
C ALA A 12 9.16 8.22 -0.29
N SER A 13 9.22 7.55 0.85
CA SER A 13 10.41 7.49 1.68
C SER A 13 11.53 6.61 1.12
N LYS A 14 11.31 5.98 -0.03
CA LYS A 14 12.34 5.18 -0.71
C LYS A 14 13.60 5.97 -1.04
N TYR A 15 13.50 7.29 -1.10
CA TYR A 15 14.64 8.18 -1.40
C TYR A 15 15.39 8.64 -0.15
N PHE A 16 14.94 8.25 1.04
CA PHE A 16 15.46 8.78 2.30
C PHE A 16 15.93 7.65 3.22
N ASP A 17 16.97 7.93 4.00
CA ASP A 17 17.37 7.01 5.08
C ASP A 17 16.54 7.27 6.35
N ALA A 18 16.75 6.44 7.38
CA ALA A 18 16.00 6.55 8.62
C ALA A 18 16.17 7.91 9.29
N ASN A 19 17.38 8.47 9.28
CA ASN A 19 17.64 9.77 9.89
C ASN A 19 16.86 10.88 9.17
N GLN A 20 16.82 10.84 7.85
CA GLN A 20 16.04 11.81 7.06
C GLN A 20 14.55 11.65 7.32
N MET A 21 14.07 10.41 7.47
CA MET A 21 12.66 10.15 7.77
C MET A 21 12.26 10.72 9.14
N VAL A 22 13.14 10.67 10.13
CA VAL A 22 12.90 11.31 11.44
C VAL A 22 12.68 12.80 11.27
N LYS A 23 13.51 13.45 10.45
CA LYS A 23 13.36 14.89 10.19
C LYS A 23 12.02 15.20 9.54
N ILE A 24 11.58 14.36 8.61
CA ILE A 24 10.28 14.50 7.95
C ILE A 24 9.15 14.30 8.96
N PHE A 25 9.27 13.28 9.80
CA PHE A 25 8.31 13.03 10.88
C PHE A 25 8.20 14.24 11.81
N ASN A 26 9.31 14.83 12.18
CA ASN A 26 9.32 16.00 13.09
C ASN A 26 8.67 17.23 12.46
N LYS A 27 8.48 17.26 11.15
CA LYS A 27 7.73 18.30 10.44
C LYS A 27 6.23 18.01 10.36
N GLY A 28 5.76 16.90 10.93
CA GLY A 28 4.36 16.56 10.99
C GLY A 28 3.89 15.55 9.95
N PHE A 29 4.80 14.96 9.17
CA PHE A 29 4.43 13.97 8.14
C PHE A 29 4.66 12.57 8.69
N VAL A 30 3.57 11.85 8.95
CA VAL A 30 3.62 10.54 9.60
C VAL A 30 3.42 9.36 8.63
N HIS A 31 2.94 9.62 7.42
CA HIS A 31 2.68 8.58 6.43
C HIS A 31 3.91 8.38 5.55
N MET A 32 4.44 7.15 5.54
CA MET A 32 5.64 6.79 4.77
C MET A 32 5.31 5.71 3.75
N GLY A 33 5.81 5.86 2.53
CA GLY A 33 5.57 4.91 1.45
C GLY A 33 6.85 4.29 0.95
N GLU A 34 6.92 2.95 1.02
CA GLU A 34 8.05 2.17 0.54
C GLU A 34 7.59 1.24 -0.57
N ASN A 35 8.51 0.91 -1.48
CA ASN A 35 8.21 0.03 -2.61
C ASN A 35 9.02 -1.27 -2.61
N ARG A 36 9.79 -1.53 -1.55
CA ARG A 36 10.55 -2.78 -1.39
C ARG A 36 10.32 -3.36 0.00
N VAL A 37 10.04 -4.66 0.04
CA VAL A 37 9.73 -5.38 1.27
C VAL A 37 10.90 -5.31 2.26
N ASP A 38 12.10 -5.65 1.80
CA ASP A 38 13.30 -5.67 2.64
C ASP A 38 13.61 -4.30 3.23
N VAL A 39 13.46 -3.26 2.43
CA VAL A 39 13.73 -1.88 2.87
C VAL A 39 12.70 -1.42 3.89
N LEU A 40 11.43 -1.69 3.64
CA LEU A 40 10.37 -1.31 4.60
C LEU A 40 10.61 -1.99 5.96
N LEU A 41 10.89 -3.28 5.96
CA LEU A 41 11.10 -4.03 7.19
C LEU A 41 12.31 -3.49 7.96
N GLN A 42 13.41 -3.16 7.27
CA GLN A 42 14.60 -2.61 7.89
C GLN A 42 14.32 -1.24 8.52
N LYS A 43 13.67 -0.34 7.77
CA LYS A 43 13.34 1.00 8.25
C LYS A 43 12.34 0.96 9.40
N LYS A 44 11.35 0.09 9.32
CA LYS A 44 10.37 -0.06 10.40
C LYS A 44 11.05 -0.50 11.69
N LYS A 45 12.02 -1.39 11.60
CA LYS A 45 12.80 -1.84 12.75
C LYS A 45 13.63 -0.69 13.33
N GLU A 46 14.29 0.09 12.48
CA GLU A 46 15.09 1.24 12.91
C GLU A 46 14.24 2.35 13.54
N LEU A 47 12.99 2.49 13.08
CA LEU A 47 12.09 3.57 13.46
C LEU A 47 10.95 3.10 14.35
N ASN A 48 11.12 2.00 15.08
CA ASN A 48 10.03 1.42 15.86
C ASN A 48 9.53 2.30 17.01
N ASP A 49 10.30 3.30 17.42
CA ASP A 49 9.89 4.25 18.45
C ASP A 49 9.03 5.41 17.91
N TYR A 50 8.85 5.46 16.60
CA TYR A 50 8.09 6.55 15.95
C TYR A 50 6.73 6.02 15.47
N PRO A 51 5.63 6.73 15.77
CA PRO A 51 4.28 6.29 15.36
C PRO A 51 4.03 6.62 13.89
N LEU A 52 4.72 5.92 13.00
CA LEU A 52 4.59 6.07 11.56
C LEU A 52 3.47 5.19 11.01
N VAL A 53 2.82 5.67 9.96
CA VAL A 53 1.85 4.89 9.19
C VAL A 53 2.57 4.38 7.94
N TRP A 54 2.65 3.06 7.79
CA TRP A 54 3.43 2.42 6.74
C TRP A 54 2.56 2.03 5.56
N HIS A 55 2.86 2.60 4.40
CA HIS A 55 2.22 2.30 3.13
C HIS A 55 3.18 1.50 2.27
N PHE A 56 2.70 0.41 1.69
CA PHE A 56 3.45 -0.27 0.65
C PHE A 56 2.90 0.19 -0.69
N ILE A 57 3.72 0.91 -1.45
CA ILE A 57 3.28 1.59 -2.68
C ILE A 57 3.85 0.98 -3.95
N GLY A 58 4.63 -0.11 -3.84
CA GLY A 58 5.18 -0.83 -4.98
C GLY A 58 4.43 -2.11 -5.28
N HIS A 59 4.81 -2.77 -6.37
CA HIS A 59 4.27 -4.08 -6.69
C HIS A 59 4.65 -5.09 -5.61
N LEU A 60 3.67 -5.82 -5.10
CA LEU A 60 3.90 -6.83 -4.06
C LEU A 60 3.84 -8.23 -4.68
N GLN A 61 4.99 -8.89 -4.70
CA GLN A 61 5.09 -10.28 -5.18
C GLN A 61 4.41 -11.22 -4.19
N ARG A 62 3.69 -12.21 -4.72
CA ARG A 62 2.93 -13.16 -3.88
C ARG A 62 3.81 -13.92 -2.90
N ASN A 63 5.03 -14.26 -3.30
CA ASN A 63 5.96 -14.99 -2.44
C ASN A 63 6.56 -14.14 -1.32
N LYS A 64 6.25 -12.85 -1.26
CA LYS A 64 6.72 -11.93 -0.22
C LYS A 64 5.61 -11.43 0.70
N VAL A 65 4.36 -11.81 0.44
CA VAL A 65 3.21 -11.32 1.21
C VAL A 65 3.35 -11.68 2.68
N ASP A 66 3.71 -12.91 2.99
CA ASP A 66 3.83 -13.39 4.37
C ASP A 66 4.90 -12.65 5.17
N LEU A 67 5.88 -12.05 4.50
CA LEU A 67 6.94 -11.28 5.17
C LEU A 67 6.47 -9.90 5.62
N ILE A 68 5.52 -9.29 4.92
CA ILE A 68 5.22 -7.87 5.09
C ILE A 68 3.79 -7.58 5.47
N ILE A 69 2.85 -8.50 5.20
CA ILE A 69 1.42 -8.16 5.24
C ILE A 69 0.93 -7.77 6.64
N GLN A 70 1.57 -8.27 7.69
CA GLN A 70 1.25 -7.88 9.07
C GLN A 70 1.95 -6.58 9.49
N GLU A 71 2.90 -6.11 8.69
CA GLU A 71 3.77 -4.98 9.05
C GLU A 71 3.34 -3.66 8.43
N ILE A 72 2.39 -3.68 7.51
CA ILE A 72 1.94 -2.48 6.81
C ILE A 72 0.54 -2.08 7.26
N ASP A 73 0.25 -0.79 7.12
CA ASP A 73 -1.06 -0.23 7.46
C ASP A 73 -1.94 -0.04 6.23
N VAL A 74 -1.34 0.20 5.07
CA VAL A 74 -2.05 0.41 3.81
C VAL A 74 -1.28 -0.23 2.66
N LEU A 75 -2.00 -0.94 1.79
CA LEU A 75 -1.45 -1.49 0.55
C LEU A 75 -2.04 -0.76 -0.64
N HIS A 76 -1.19 -0.20 -1.51
CA HIS A 76 -1.64 0.59 -2.66
C HIS A 76 -1.69 -0.20 -3.97
N SER A 77 -1.29 -1.46 -3.96
CA SER A 77 -1.02 -2.22 -5.18
C SER A 77 -1.82 -3.51 -5.28
N LEU A 78 -3.04 -3.53 -4.74
CA LEU A 78 -3.88 -4.72 -4.86
C LEU A 78 -4.46 -4.80 -6.28
N ASP A 79 -4.03 -5.79 -7.05
CA ASP A 79 -4.41 -5.90 -8.45
C ASP A 79 -4.72 -7.34 -8.92
N SER A 80 -4.87 -8.30 -7.99
CA SER A 80 -5.25 -9.66 -8.36
C SER A 80 -5.98 -10.37 -7.24
N LEU A 81 -6.83 -11.33 -7.60
CA LEU A 81 -7.51 -12.18 -6.61
C LEU A 81 -6.53 -13.10 -5.89
N ASP A 82 -5.46 -13.53 -6.55
CA ASP A 82 -4.43 -14.34 -5.92
C ASP A 82 -3.77 -13.58 -4.77
N LEU A 83 -3.46 -12.31 -4.97
CA LEU A 83 -2.90 -11.46 -3.92
C LEU A 83 -3.93 -11.25 -2.80
N ALA A 84 -5.18 -11.01 -3.16
CA ALA A 84 -6.27 -10.85 -2.19
C ALA A 84 -6.43 -12.09 -1.29
N LEU A 85 -6.36 -13.28 -1.88
CA LEU A 85 -6.44 -14.54 -1.12
C LEU A 85 -5.28 -14.67 -0.14
N LYS A 86 -4.07 -14.29 -0.55
CA LYS A 86 -2.90 -14.31 0.32
C LYS A 86 -3.07 -13.34 1.50
N ILE A 87 -3.58 -12.15 1.24
CA ILE A 87 -3.85 -11.16 2.28
C ILE A 87 -4.87 -11.72 3.27
N GLN A 88 -5.97 -12.27 2.76
CA GLN A 88 -7.02 -12.84 3.60
C GLN A 88 -6.48 -13.95 4.50
N ALA A 89 -5.56 -14.77 3.98
CA ALA A 89 -5.00 -15.90 4.71
C ALA A 89 -4.00 -15.48 5.79
N HIS A 90 -3.24 -14.40 5.59
CA HIS A 90 -2.13 -14.04 6.45
C HIS A 90 -2.38 -12.84 7.35
N ARG A 91 -3.38 -12.02 7.06
CA ARG A 91 -3.63 -10.81 7.84
C ARG A 91 -4.52 -11.10 9.05
N SER A 92 -4.14 -10.60 10.24
CA SER A 92 -4.95 -10.80 11.47
C SER A 92 -6.11 -9.86 11.58
N LYS A 93 -5.97 -8.62 11.13
CA LYS A 93 -7.03 -7.59 11.14
C LYS A 93 -7.22 -7.02 9.75
N PRO A 94 -8.37 -6.36 9.50
CA PRO A 94 -8.58 -5.78 8.18
C PRO A 94 -7.45 -4.85 7.77
N LEU A 95 -7.06 -4.94 6.50
CA LEU A 95 -6.02 -4.12 5.89
C LEU A 95 -6.68 -3.12 4.95
N ASP A 96 -6.32 -1.85 5.09
CA ASP A 96 -6.74 -0.81 4.16
C ASP A 96 -5.99 -1.00 2.84
N VAL A 97 -6.73 -1.03 1.72
CA VAL A 97 -6.13 -1.25 0.41
C VAL A 97 -6.67 -0.27 -0.62
N PHE A 98 -5.85 0.00 -1.64
CA PHE A 98 -6.29 0.63 -2.88
C PHE A 98 -6.16 -0.40 -3.99
N ILE A 99 -7.15 -0.45 -4.87
CA ILE A 99 -7.09 -1.29 -6.06
C ILE A 99 -6.25 -0.57 -7.09
N GLN A 100 -5.16 -1.20 -7.52
CA GLN A 100 -4.31 -0.63 -8.56
C GLN A 100 -4.92 -0.89 -9.93
N VAL A 101 -5.11 0.19 -10.70
CA VAL A 101 -5.73 0.16 -12.00
C VAL A 101 -4.70 0.52 -13.07
N ASN A 102 -4.65 -0.26 -14.15
CA ASN A 102 -3.85 0.08 -15.33
C ASN A 102 -4.66 1.02 -16.21
N ALA A 103 -4.49 2.31 -16.00
CA ALA A 103 -5.22 3.34 -16.75
C ALA A 103 -4.60 3.63 -18.13
N THR A 104 -3.38 3.14 -18.38
CA THR A 104 -2.68 3.39 -19.66
C THR A 104 -3.03 2.36 -20.73
N GLY A 105 -3.53 1.19 -20.33
CA GLY A 105 -3.80 0.09 -21.25
C GLY A 105 -2.55 -0.67 -21.71
N GLU A 106 -1.36 -0.34 -21.18
CA GLU A 106 -0.13 -1.02 -21.55
C GLU A 106 -0.04 -2.41 -20.89
N PRO A 107 0.09 -3.50 -21.66
CA PRO A 107 0.02 -4.86 -21.10
C PRO A 107 1.11 -5.19 -20.08
N GLN A 108 2.28 -4.56 -20.18
CA GLN A 108 3.40 -4.81 -19.29
C GLN A 108 3.33 -4.03 -17.98
N LYS A 109 2.35 -3.15 -17.82
CA LYS A 109 2.14 -2.41 -16.58
C LYS A 109 1.31 -3.22 -15.60
N TYR A 110 1.56 -3.02 -14.31
CA TYR A 110 0.74 -3.62 -13.25
C TYR A 110 -0.60 -2.90 -13.15
N GLY A 111 -1.54 -3.54 -12.48
CA GLY A 111 -2.87 -3.01 -12.30
C GLY A 111 -3.88 -3.78 -13.10
N ILE A 112 -5.14 -3.74 -12.68
CA ILE A 112 -6.23 -4.39 -13.44
C ILE A 112 -6.76 -3.44 -14.51
N ASP A 113 -7.35 -4.03 -15.55
CA ASP A 113 -7.98 -3.26 -16.62
C ASP A 113 -9.16 -2.46 -16.06
N ILE A 114 -9.37 -1.26 -16.62
CA ILE A 114 -10.42 -0.34 -16.15
C ILE A 114 -11.79 -1.01 -16.14
N GLU A 115 -12.12 -1.75 -17.20
CA GLU A 115 -13.44 -2.40 -17.33
C GLU A 115 -13.65 -3.55 -16.34
N LYS A 116 -12.60 -4.03 -15.68
CA LYS A 116 -12.68 -5.11 -14.70
C LYS A 116 -12.75 -4.62 -13.26
N VAL A 117 -12.63 -3.31 -13.02
CA VAL A 117 -12.58 -2.74 -11.67
C VAL A 117 -13.84 -3.08 -10.87
N SER A 118 -15.02 -2.90 -11.45
CA SER A 118 -16.28 -3.15 -10.74
C SER A 118 -16.43 -4.59 -10.30
N SER A 119 -16.15 -5.54 -11.18
CA SER A 119 -16.25 -6.97 -10.85
C SER A 119 -15.21 -7.38 -9.83
N PHE A 120 -14.00 -6.83 -9.92
CA PHE A 120 -12.94 -7.09 -8.95
C PHE A 120 -13.34 -6.59 -7.57
N TYR A 121 -13.85 -5.36 -7.50
CA TYR A 121 -14.31 -4.78 -6.24
C TYR A 121 -15.43 -5.62 -5.61
N GLU A 122 -16.40 -6.09 -6.41
CA GLU A 122 -17.46 -6.95 -5.90
C GLU A 122 -16.91 -8.25 -5.32
N GLU A 123 -15.90 -8.85 -5.95
CA GLU A 123 -15.25 -10.05 -5.44
C GLU A 123 -14.54 -9.77 -4.11
N LEU A 124 -13.90 -8.61 -3.96
CA LEU A 124 -13.17 -8.26 -2.74
C LEU A 124 -14.07 -8.11 -1.53
N LYS A 125 -15.36 -7.80 -1.72
CA LYS A 125 -16.32 -7.69 -0.62
C LYS A 125 -16.50 -8.98 0.16
N LYS A 126 -16.12 -10.11 -0.41
CA LYS A 126 -16.19 -11.42 0.24
C LYS A 126 -15.10 -11.64 1.29
N TYR A 127 -14.08 -10.78 1.32
CA TYR A 127 -12.91 -10.95 2.18
C TYR A 127 -12.95 -9.94 3.31
N ASP A 128 -13.16 -10.44 4.53
CA ASP A 128 -13.32 -9.58 5.71
C ASP A 128 -12.00 -8.93 6.17
N LYS A 129 -10.85 -9.41 5.67
CA LYS A 129 -9.55 -8.84 5.98
C LYS A 129 -9.09 -7.78 4.97
N ILE A 130 -9.94 -7.41 4.03
CA ILE A 130 -9.63 -6.43 2.99
C ILE A 130 -10.66 -5.30 3.05
N LYS A 131 -10.18 -4.09 3.32
CA LYS A 131 -11.02 -2.89 3.32
C LYS A 131 -10.57 -1.98 2.18
N VAL A 132 -11.39 -1.90 1.13
CA VAL A 132 -11.07 -1.09 -0.05
C VAL A 132 -11.37 0.38 0.25
N LEU A 133 -10.35 1.23 0.17
CA LEU A 133 -10.48 2.67 0.36
C LEU A 133 -10.73 3.41 -0.94
N GLY A 134 -10.24 2.89 -2.06
CA GLY A 134 -10.35 3.57 -3.34
C GLY A 134 -9.48 2.93 -4.40
N LEU A 135 -9.13 3.72 -5.40
CA LEU A 135 -8.32 3.28 -6.54
C LEU A 135 -6.97 3.95 -6.54
N MET A 136 -5.97 3.27 -7.08
CA MET A 136 -4.62 3.79 -7.28
C MET A 136 -4.25 3.66 -8.73
N THR A 137 -3.62 4.68 -9.28
CA THR A 137 -3.08 4.62 -10.62
C THR A 137 -1.75 5.36 -10.66
N MET A 138 -0.89 4.94 -11.58
CA MET A 138 0.41 5.58 -11.81
C MET A 138 0.44 6.09 -13.24
N GLY A 139 1.00 7.30 -13.40
CA GLY A 139 1.17 7.90 -14.72
C GLY A 139 2.40 7.40 -15.47
#